data_41fe45b159ebaf1fcf99a3e627cf42fd
#
_entry.id   41fe45b159ebaf1fcf99a3e627cf42fd
#
_cell.length_a   1.000
_cell.length_b   1.000
_cell.length_c   1.000
_cell.angle_alpha   90.00
_cell.angle_beta   90.00
_cell.angle_gamma   90.00
#
_symmetry.space_group_name_H-M   'P 1'
#
loop_
_entity.id
_entity.type
_entity.pdbx_description
1 polymer ?
#
loop_
_entity_poly.entity_id
_entity_poly.type
_entity_poly.pdbx_seq_one_letter_code
_entity_poly.pdbx_strand_id
1 'polypeptide(L)'
;LRIITLKEYRNNDHVFEQDQFCGDLLVIVKGSYRLFHKATQKEHTTWLGYDDHIISSLHCLLFNTPARETMHILEDSVIGVIPYNELLSLGRQYAAIDKLNRTIMSIFIMEMQENLFATRFMEAADRYHYFTQKQPEALQRIPLTYLASFLGITKESLSRIRSGFRTRDNSFGLNNSYLRTAS
;
A
#
# COMPACT_ATOMS: atom_id res chain seq x y z
N LEU A 1 20.51 18.76 5.86
CA LEU A 1 19.96 18.26 4.60
C LEU A 1 18.44 18.18 4.74
N ARG A 2 17.69 19.06 4.08
CA ARG A 2 16.22 19.01 4.03
C ARG A 2 15.82 18.66 2.61
N ILE A 3 15.68 17.36 2.33
CA ILE A 3 15.13 16.88 1.04
C ILE A 3 13.66 16.48 1.18
N ILE A 4 13.11 16.47 2.39
CA ILE A 4 11.73 16.10 2.66
C ILE A 4 10.91 17.38 2.83
N THR A 5 9.86 17.51 2.04
CA THR A 5 8.84 18.56 2.17
C THR A 5 7.54 17.93 2.66
N LEU A 6 6.97 18.45 3.75
CA LEU A 6 5.66 18.02 4.22
C LEU A 6 4.57 18.76 3.44
N LYS A 7 3.59 17.98 2.94
CA LYS A 7 2.39 18.48 2.28
C LYS A 7 1.15 17.94 2.97
N GLU A 8 0.15 18.78 3.10
CA GLU A 8 -1.17 18.40 3.61
C GLU A 8 -2.11 18.11 2.45
N TYR A 9 -2.88 17.05 2.58
CA TYR A 9 -3.91 16.64 1.63
C TYR A 9 -5.22 16.41 2.39
N ARG A 10 -6.32 16.78 1.76
CA ARG A 10 -7.66 16.54 2.28
C ARG A 10 -8.18 15.19 1.83
N ASN A 11 -9.17 14.69 2.56
CA ASN A 11 -9.93 13.52 2.12
C ASN A 11 -10.45 13.73 0.68
N ASN A 12 -10.28 12.70 -0.16
CA ASN A 12 -10.59 12.65 -1.58
C ASN A 12 -9.61 13.40 -2.52
N ASP A 13 -8.53 13.99 -2.04
CA ASP A 13 -7.49 14.51 -2.91
C ASP A 13 -6.76 13.36 -3.65
N HIS A 14 -6.22 13.67 -4.84
CA HIS A 14 -5.26 12.83 -5.54
C HIS A 14 -3.86 13.40 -5.38
N VAL A 15 -2.91 12.56 -4.97
CA VAL A 15 -1.49 12.96 -4.86
C VAL A 15 -0.81 12.91 -6.22
N PHE A 16 -1.13 11.89 -7.01
CA PHE A 16 -0.81 11.75 -8.43
C PHE A 16 -1.90 10.95 -9.12
N GLU A 17 -1.99 11.09 -10.43
CA GLU A 17 -3.01 10.42 -11.24
C GLU A 17 -2.38 9.47 -12.26
N GLN A 18 -3.16 8.48 -12.65
CA GLN A 18 -2.82 7.58 -13.75
C GLN A 18 -2.47 8.39 -15.00
N ASP A 19 -1.50 7.91 -15.77
CA ASP A 19 -0.96 8.55 -16.98
C ASP A 19 -0.21 9.88 -16.75
N GLN A 20 -0.04 10.31 -15.49
CA GLN A 20 0.79 11.45 -15.10
C GLN A 20 2.16 11.01 -14.58
N PHE A 21 3.14 11.92 -14.60
CA PHE A 21 4.46 11.69 -14.00
C PHE A 21 4.46 12.05 -12.51
N CYS A 22 4.99 11.14 -11.69
CA CYS A 22 5.25 11.35 -10.27
C CYS A 22 6.65 10.85 -9.93
N GLY A 23 7.63 11.74 -9.89
CA GLY A 23 9.04 11.42 -9.63
C GLY A 23 9.43 11.45 -8.15
N ASP A 24 8.46 11.37 -7.23
CA ASP A 24 8.69 11.53 -5.80
C ASP A 24 8.51 10.22 -5.05
N LEU A 25 9.36 9.97 -4.05
CA LEU A 25 9.12 9.00 -3.01
C LEU A 25 8.28 9.65 -1.91
N LEU A 26 7.20 9.01 -1.52
CA LEU A 26 6.20 9.55 -0.59
C LEU A 26 6.24 8.79 0.72
N VAL A 27 6.24 9.51 1.83
CA VAL A 27 6.17 8.96 3.19
C VAL A 27 4.86 9.40 3.81
N ILE A 28 3.99 8.48 4.14
CA ILE A 28 2.72 8.78 4.81
C ILE A 28 3.02 9.01 6.28
N VAL A 29 3.13 10.28 6.68
CA VAL A 29 3.39 10.64 8.09
C VAL A 29 2.14 10.43 8.92
N LYS A 30 0.99 10.78 8.34
CA LYS A 30 -0.33 10.58 8.94
C LYS A 30 -1.36 10.50 7.83
N GLY A 31 -2.33 9.58 7.95
CA GLY A 31 -3.44 9.45 7.01
C GLY A 31 -3.55 8.05 6.43
N SER A 32 -4.47 7.89 5.50
CA SER A 32 -4.66 6.65 4.76
C SER A 32 -4.92 6.92 3.27
N TYR A 33 -4.52 5.97 2.44
CA TYR A 33 -4.60 6.09 0.99
C TYR A 33 -4.92 4.76 0.32
N ARG A 34 -5.33 4.84 -0.93
CA ARG A 34 -5.34 3.71 -1.86
C ARG A 34 -4.60 4.06 -3.15
N LEU A 35 -3.95 3.09 -3.75
CA LEU A 35 -3.66 3.12 -5.18
C LEU A 35 -4.77 2.38 -5.91
N PHE A 36 -5.18 2.93 -7.06
CA PHE A 36 -6.12 2.24 -7.93
C PHE A 36 -5.77 2.44 -9.39
N HIS A 37 -6.02 1.42 -10.19
CA HIS A 37 -6.00 1.47 -11.64
C HIS A 37 -7.42 1.60 -12.17
N LYS A 38 -7.64 2.56 -13.06
CA LYS A 38 -8.92 2.74 -13.72
C LYS A 38 -8.90 2.07 -15.10
N ALA A 39 -9.60 0.94 -15.21
CA ALA A 39 -9.79 0.23 -16.46
C ALA A 39 -11.21 0.53 -16.98
N THR A 40 -11.30 1.25 -18.09
CA THR A 40 -12.57 1.73 -18.65
C THR A 40 -13.36 2.61 -17.65
N GLN A 41 -14.41 2.07 -17.01
CA GLN A 41 -15.18 2.80 -16.00
C GLN A 41 -15.08 2.22 -14.60
N LYS A 42 -14.27 1.16 -14.41
CA LYS A 42 -14.13 0.48 -13.14
C LYS A 42 -12.76 0.77 -12.52
N GLU A 43 -12.79 1.11 -11.25
CA GLU A 43 -11.59 1.28 -10.43
C GLU A 43 -11.24 -0.02 -9.73
N HIS A 44 -9.99 -0.45 -9.85
CA HIS A 44 -9.45 -1.61 -9.17
C HIS A 44 -8.40 -1.15 -8.18
N THR A 45 -8.66 -1.29 -6.89
CA THR A 45 -7.68 -0.98 -5.85
C THR A 45 -6.55 -2.00 -5.91
N THR A 46 -5.34 -1.51 -6.11
CA THR A 46 -4.12 -2.31 -6.24
C THR A 46 -3.31 -2.30 -4.96
N TRP A 47 -3.42 -1.23 -4.18
CA TRP A 47 -2.73 -1.07 -2.91
C TRP A 47 -3.56 -0.27 -1.89
N LEU A 48 -3.32 -0.55 -0.62
CA LEU A 48 -3.89 0.17 0.52
C LEU A 48 -2.79 0.43 1.53
N GLY A 49 -2.80 1.60 2.15
CA GLY A 49 -1.86 1.93 3.20
C GLY A 49 -2.34 3.06 4.10
N TYR A 50 -1.60 3.24 5.18
CA TYR A 50 -1.85 4.28 6.18
C TYR A 50 -0.51 4.72 6.79
N ASP A 51 -0.52 5.35 7.97
CA ASP A 51 0.65 5.93 8.63
C ASP A 51 1.91 5.05 8.52
N ASP A 52 3.05 5.70 8.45
CA ASP A 52 4.40 5.10 8.38
C ASP A 52 4.70 4.27 7.11
N HIS A 53 3.80 4.29 6.12
CA HIS A 53 4.07 3.67 4.84
C HIS A 53 4.91 4.57 3.92
N ILE A 54 5.81 3.93 3.17
CA ILE A 54 6.54 4.55 2.06
C ILE A 54 5.90 4.03 0.77
N ILE A 55 5.60 4.94 -0.16
CA ILE A 55 4.92 4.59 -1.41
C ILE A 55 5.38 5.49 -2.56
N SER A 56 5.25 5.04 -3.76
CA SER A 56 5.40 5.82 -4.99
C SER A 56 4.85 5.07 -6.20
N SER A 57 4.79 5.74 -7.33
CA SER A 57 4.66 5.07 -8.63
C SER A 57 6.02 4.51 -9.07
N LEU A 58 6.22 3.19 -8.93
CA LEU A 58 7.48 2.55 -9.35
C LEU A 58 7.78 2.71 -10.83
N HIS A 59 6.76 2.84 -11.68
CA HIS A 59 6.92 3.16 -13.10
C HIS A 59 7.60 4.51 -13.32
N CYS A 60 7.18 5.52 -12.56
CA CYS A 60 7.80 6.85 -12.62
C CYS A 60 9.21 6.83 -12.02
N LEU A 61 9.38 6.23 -10.84
CA LEU A 61 10.67 6.24 -10.15
C LEU A 61 11.77 5.51 -10.92
N LEU A 62 11.47 4.31 -11.41
CA LEU A 62 12.51 3.40 -11.93
C LEU A 62 12.69 3.52 -13.44
N PHE A 63 11.64 3.83 -14.19
CA PHE A 63 11.65 3.82 -15.64
C PHE A 63 11.34 5.16 -16.29
N ASN A 64 11.05 6.19 -15.49
CA ASN A 64 10.65 7.51 -15.98
C ASN A 64 9.50 7.42 -17.00
N THR A 65 8.51 6.57 -16.70
CA THR A 65 7.28 6.39 -17.47
C THR A 65 6.09 6.84 -16.66
N PRO A 66 4.97 7.23 -17.28
CA PRO A 66 3.77 7.66 -16.55
C PRO A 66 3.27 6.62 -15.55
N ALA A 67 2.67 7.09 -14.47
CA ALA A 67 2.07 6.25 -13.45
C ALA A 67 0.93 5.39 -14.05
N ARG A 68 0.85 4.13 -13.64
CA ARG A 68 -0.24 3.23 -14.04
C ARG A 68 -1.45 3.28 -13.11
N GLU A 69 -1.32 4.04 -12.04
CA GLU A 69 -2.28 4.08 -10.93
C GLU A 69 -2.47 5.52 -10.48
N THR A 70 -3.60 5.77 -9.85
CA THR A 70 -3.90 7.02 -9.14
C THR A 70 -3.73 6.79 -7.64
N MET A 71 -3.08 7.71 -6.94
CA MET A 71 -3.04 7.73 -5.48
C MET A 71 -4.15 8.65 -4.94
N HIS A 72 -5.10 8.05 -4.26
CA HIS A 72 -6.29 8.68 -3.69
C HIS A 72 -6.21 8.68 -2.16
N ILE A 73 -6.37 9.83 -1.55
CA ILE A 73 -6.35 10.06 -0.11
C ILE A 73 -7.73 9.73 0.47
N LEU A 74 -7.76 8.95 1.54
CA LEU A 74 -8.99 8.44 2.15
C LEU A 74 -9.41 9.17 3.43
N GLU A 75 -8.53 10.02 3.97
CA GLU A 75 -8.76 10.92 5.11
C GLU A 75 -7.73 12.05 5.08
N ASP A 76 -7.94 13.11 5.84
CA ASP A 76 -6.99 14.22 5.91
C ASP A 76 -5.59 13.72 6.32
N SER A 77 -4.60 14.00 5.50
CA SER A 77 -3.30 13.34 5.53
C SER A 77 -2.15 14.34 5.48
N VAL A 78 -1.03 13.94 6.10
CA VAL A 78 0.27 14.63 5.99
C VAL A 78 1.25 13.69 5.32
N ILE A 79 1.83 14.13 4.21
CA ILE A 79 2.74 13.33 3.38
C ILE A 79 4.09 14.02 3.27
N GLY A 80 5.15 13.31 3.60
CA GLY A 80 6.53 13.71 3.30
C GLY A 80 6.84 13.37 1.84
N VAL A 81 7.17 14.40 1.08
CA VAL A 81 7.52 14.29 -0.35
C VAL A 81 9.03 14.40 -0.50
N ILE A 82 9.64 13.41 -1.12
CA ILE A 82 11.09 13.32 -1.36
C ILE A 82 11.31 13.20 -2.87
N PRO A 83 11.90 14.22 -3.53
CA PRO A 83 12.28 14.10 -4.93
C PRO A 83 13.28 12.95 -5.10
N TYR A 84 12.90 11.90 -5.86
CA TYR A 84 13.70 10.68 -5.93
C TYR A 84 15.08 10.91 -6.56
N ASN A 85 15.19 11.81 -7.53
CA ASN A 85 16.46 12.19 -8.11
C ASN A 85 17.43 12.83 -7.10
N GLU A 86 16.91 13.60 -6.14
CA GLU A 86 17.72 14.16 -5.05
C GLU A 86 18.17 13.05 -4.09
N LEU A 87 17.28 12.12 -3.73
CA LEU A 87 17.62 10.96 -2.93
C LEU A 87 18.75 10.13 -3.58
N LEU A 88 18.66 9.84 -4.88
CA LEU A 88 19.70 9.14 -5.62
C LEU A 88 21.03 9.92 -5.65
N SER A 89 20.96 11.24 -5.82
CA SER A 89 22.16 12.10 -5.82
C SER A 89 22.87 12.08 -4.47
N LEU A 90 22.10 12.07 -3.38
CA LEU A 90 22.63 11.92 -2.02
C LEU A 90 23.19 10.53 -1.76
N GLY A 91 22.55 9.49 -2.30
CA GLY A 91 23.02 8.11 -2.20
C GLY A 91 24.41 7.93 -2.81
N ARG A 92 24.74 8.67 -3.89
CA ARG A 92 26.10 8.66 -4.49
C ARG A 92 27.16 9.27 -3.57
N GLN A 93 26.78 10.15 -2.66
CA GLN A 93 27.69 10.85 -1.74
C GLN A 93 27.76 10.15 -0.38
N TYR A 94 26.67 9.53 0.06
CA TYR A 94 26.53 8.95 1.39
C TYR A 94 26.05 7.50 1.30
N ALA A 95 26.95 6.56 1.60
CA ALA A 95 26.67 5.12 1.54
C ALA A 95 25.45 4.70 2.42
N ALA A 96 25.20 5.40 3.53
CA ALA A 96 24.05 5.14 4.38
C ALA A 96 22.71 5.44 3.66
N ILE A 97 22.65 6.50 2.85
CA ILE A 97 21.47 6.85 2.06
C ILE A 97 21.24 5.85 0.93
N ASP A 98 22.31 5.42 0.26
CA ASP A 98 22.22 4.39 -0.75
C ASP A 98 21.73 3.04 -0.15
N LYS A 99 22.24 2.66 1.02
CA LYS A 99 21.75 1.49 1.75
C LYS A 99 20.27 1.63 2.09
N LEU A 100 19.84 2.80 2.58
CA LEU A 100 18.43 3.07 2.89
C LEU A 100 17.55 2.89 1.65
N ASN A 101 17.95 3.48 0.51
CA ASN A 101 17.20 3.36 -0.74
C ASN A 101 17.08 1.90 -1.18
N ARG A 102 18.16 1.11 -1.13
CA ARG A 102 18.10 -0.33 -1.42
C ARG A 102 17.17 -1.08 -0.47
N THR A 103 17.18 -0.74 0.82
CA THR A 103 16.27 -1.34 1.79
C THR A 103 14.81 -1.04 1.45
N ILE A 104 14.48 0.21 1.12
CA ILE A 104 13.12 0.61 0.69
C ILE A 104 12.68 -0.19 -0.54
N MET A 105 13.56 -0.30 -1.56
CA MET A 105 13.23 -1.09 -2.76
C MET A 105 13.04 -2.57 -2.45
N SER A 106 13.83 -3.14 -1.53
CA SER A 106 13.67 -4.53 -1.10
C SER A 106 12.33 -4.75 -0.37
N ILE A 107 11.91 -3.81 0.45
CA ILE A 107 10.58 -3.86 1.12
C ILE A 107 9.48 -3.85 0.07
N PHE A 108 9.51 -2.96 -0.92
CA PHE A 108 8.53 -2.93 -2.01
C PHE A 108 8.44 -4.27 -2.75
N ILE A 109 9.59 -4.87 -3.08
CA ILE A 109 9.62 -6.17 -3.77
C ILE A 109 8.98 -7.26 -2.89
N MET A 110 9.31 -7.31 -1.61
CA MET A 110 8.74 -8.30 -0.68
C MET A 110 7.23 -8.13 -0.53
N GLU A 111 6.76 -6.92 -0.35
CA GLU A 111 5.32 -6.62 -0.23
C GLU A 111 4.54 -6.98 -1.50
N MET A 112 5.11 -6.67 -2.67
CA MET A 112 4.53 -7.07 -3.96
C MET A 112 4.46 -8.59 -4.11
N GLN A 113 5.53 -9.31 -3.71
CA GLN A 113 5.56 -10.78 -3.76
C GLN A 113 4.50 -11.38 -2.83
N GLU A 114 4.36 -10.86 -1.62
CA GLU A 114 3.35 -11.33 -0.66
C GLU A 114 1.93 -11.07 -1.16
N ASN A 115 1.67 -9.88 -1.73
CA ASN A 115 0.37 -9.56 -2.31
C ASN A 115 0.05 -10.46 -3.51
N LEU A 116 1.03 -10.74 -4.37
CA LEU A 116 0.89 -11.67 -5.48
C LEU A 116 0.57 -13.09 -4.98
N PHE A 117 1.29 -13.55 -3.95
CA PHE A 117 1.05 -14.86 -3.35
C PHE A 117 -0.37 -14.96 -2.77
N ALA A 118 -0.76 -13.97 -1.98
CA ALA A 118 -2.09 -13.92 -1.38
C ALA A 118 -3.19 -13.93 -2.46
N THR A 119 -3.01 -13.15 -3.53
CA THR A 119 -3.99 -13.05 -4.61
C THR A 119 -4.12 -14.35 -5.42
N ARG A 120 -3.01 -15.08 -5.60
CA ARG A 120 -3.01 -16.29 -6.45
C ARG A 120 -3.36 -17.58 -5.70
N PHE A 121 -2.98 -17.69 -4.44
CA PHE A 121 -3.01 -18.97 -3.71
C PHE A 121 -3.95 -19.00 -2.51
N MET A 122 -4.43 -17.84 -2.05
CA MET A 122 -5.35 -17.80 -0.90
C MET A 122 -6.80 -17.65 -1.36
N GLU A 123 -7.70 -18.33 -0.67
CA GLU A 123 -9.13 -18.09 -0.78
C GLU A 123 -9.49 -16.70 -0.22
N ALA A 124 -10.64 -16.15 -0.62
CA ALA A 124 -11.04 -14.78 -0.26
C ALA A 124 -11.10 -14.54 1.26
N ALA A 125 -11.55 -15.54 2.02
CA ALA A 125 -11.59 -15.46 3.48
C ALA A 125 -10.19 -15.44 4.10
N ASP A 126 -9.28 -16.26 3.58
CA ASP A 126 -7.90 -16.33 4.06
C ASP A 126 -7.11 -15.07 3.70
N ARG A 127 -7.33 -14.50 2.49
CA ARG A 127 -6.78 -13.18 2.12
C ARG A 127 -7.23 -12.08 3.07
N TYR A 128 -8.53 -12.07 3.40
CA TYR A 128 -9.06 -11.10 4.37
C TYR A 128 -8.38 -11.23 5.72
N HIS A 129 -8.21 -12.46 6.24
CA HIS A 129 -7.50 -12.70 7.50
C HIS A 129 -6.06 -12.25 7.45
N TYR A 130 -5.34 -12.69 6.42
CA TYR A 130 -3.95 -12.35 6.23
C TYR A 130 -3.75 -10.82 6.23
N PHE A 131 -4.60 -10.12 5.48
CA PHE A 131 -4.57 -8.65 5.44
C PHE A 131 -4.87 -8.03 6.80
N THR A 132 -5.90 -8.50 7.49
CA THR A 132 -6.33 -7.92 8.77
C THR A 132 -5.37 -8.20 9.93
N GLN A 133 -4.63 -9.30 9.87
CA GLN A 133 -3.55 -9.58 10.81
C GLN A 133 -2.33 -8.68 10.59
N LYS A 134 -2.00 -8.40 9.34
CA LYS A 134 -0.88 -7.50 9.00
C LYS A 134 -1.22 -6.03 9.22
N GLN A 135 -2.46 -5.65 8.96
CA GLN A 135 -2.92 -4.26 8.97
C GLN A 135 -4.24 -4.12 9.76
N PRO A 136 -4.22 -4.32 11.08
CA PRO A 136 -5.45 -4.30 11.88
C PRO A 136 -6.17 -2.95 11.88
N GLU A 137 -5.43 -1.85 11.77
CA GLU A 137 -6.00 -0.50 11.74
C GLU A 137 -6.71 -0.18 10.41
N ALA A 138 -6.33 -0.87 9.33
CA ALA A 138 -6.95 -0.66 8.02
C ALA A 138 -8.46 -0.88 8.04
N LEU A 139 -8.95 -1.80 8.89
CA LEU A 139 -10.39 -2.09 9.04
C LEU A 139 -11.20 -0.92 9.58
N GLN A 140 -10.57 -0.03 10.32
CA GLN A 140 -11.23 1.13 10.94
C GLN A 140 -11.16 2.37 10.06
N ARG A 141 -10.12 2.46 9.21
CA ARG A 141 -9.78 3.66 8.43
C ARG A 141 -10.11 3.55 6.94
N ILE A 142 -10.14 2.33 6.41
CA ILE A 142 -10.34 2.09 4.97
C ILE A 142 -11.80 1.68 4.70
N PRO A 143 -12.52 2.38 3.80
CA PRO A 143 -13.87 2.02 3.41
C PRO A 143 -13.94 0.60 2.85
N LEU A 144 -14.97 -0.17 3.27
CA LEU A 144 -15.14 -1.57 2.87
C LEU A 144 -15.19 -1.80 1.36
N THR A 145 -15.65 -0.81 0.61
CA THR A 145 -15.70 -0.89 -0.86
C THR A 145 -14.29 -0.99 -1.45
N TYR A 146 -13.33 -0.22 -0.92
CA TYR A 146 -11.95 -0.24 -1.37
C TYR A 146 -11.22 -1.49 -0.89
N LEU A 147 -11.50 -1.93 0.34
CA LEU A 147 -10.97 -3.19 0.86
C LEU A 147 -11.47 -4.40 0.04
N ALA A 148 -12.76 -4.44 -0.30
CA ALA A 148 -13.32 -5.50 -1.15
C ALA A 148 -12.66 -5.50 -2.54
N SER A 149 -12.47 -4.31 -3.14
CA SER A 149 -11.78 -4.15 -4.41
C SER A 149 -10.33 -4.65 -4.36
N PHE A 150 -9.60 -4.31 -3.29
CA PHE A 150 -8.22 -4.78 -3.06
C PHE A 150 -8.14 -6.31 -2.91
N LEU A 151 -9.09 -6.89 -2.18
CA LEU A 151 -9.18 -8.35 -1.98
C LEU A 151 -9.71 -9.10 -3.22
N GLY A 152 -10.11 -8.39 -4.28
CA GLY A 152 -10.65 -8.98 -5.50
C GLY A 152 -12.03 -9.65 -5.33
N ILE A 153 -12.85 -9.16 -4.40
CA ILE A 153 -14.20 -9.68 -4.10
C ILE A 153 -15.23 -8.56 -4.11
N THR A 154 -16.51 -8.94 -4.08
CA THR A 154 -17.60 -7.95 -3.95
C THR A 154 -17.75 -7.51 -2.49
N LYS A 155 -18.35 -6.32 -2.29
CA LYS A 155 -18.65 -5.79 -0.95
C LYS A 155 -19.56 -6.72 -0.15
N GLU A 156 -20.51 -7.37 -0.83
CA GLU A 156 -21.45 -8.34 -0.23
C GLU A 156 -20.71 -9.61 0.23
N SER A 157 -19.74 -10.09 -0.57
CA SER A 157 -18.88 -11.22 -0.21
C SER A 157 -18.03 -10.89 1.01
N LEU A 158 -17.42 -9.68 1.04
CA LEU A 158 -16.64 -9.21 2.19
C LEU A 158 -17.52 -9.09 3.44
N SER A 159 -18.74 -8.57 3.31
CA SER A 159 -19.69 -8.47 4.44
C SER A 159 -20.02 -9.85 5.01
N ARG A 160 -20.24 -10.88 4.15
CA ARG A 160 -20.49 -12.26 4.59
C ARG A 160 -19.26 -12.87 5.28
N ILE A 161 -18.07 -12.66 4.76
CA ILE A 161 -16.82 -13.10 5.42
C ILE A 161 -16.75 -12.51 6.81
N ARG A 162 -16.95 -11.20 6.96
CA ARG A 162 -16.91 -10.51 8.25
C ARG A 162 -17.97 -11.00 9.25
N SER A 163 -19.19 -11.26 8.81
CA SER A 163 -20.27 -11.78 9.69
C SER A 163 -20.00 -13.23 10.11
N GLY A 164 -19.49 -14.08 9.21
CA GLY A 164 -19.09 -15.45 9.53
C GLY A 164 -17.93 -15.55 10.51
N PHE A 165 -17.10 -14.50 10.58
CA PHE A 165 -15.98 -14.42 11.55
C PHE A 165 -16.43 -14.09 12.98
N ARG A 166 -17.43 -13.27 13.14
CA ARG A 166 -18.02 -13.01 14.50
C ARG A 166 -18.57 -14.26 15.18
N THR A 167 -18.86 -15.30 14.39
CA THR A 167 -19.38 -16.59 14.90
C THR A 167 -18.33 -17.68 15.07
N ARG A 168 -17.10 -17.51 14.53
CA ARG A 168 -16.05 -18.53 14.54
C ARG A 168 -14.83 -18.24 15.43
N ASP A 169 -14.90 -17.24 16.28
CA ASP A 169 -13.76 -16.72 17.07
C ASP A 169 -13.17 -17.73 18.11
N ASN A 170 -13.55 -19.01 18.07
CA ASN A 170 -13.09 -20.01 19.05
C ASN A 170 -12.43 -21.28 18.49
N SER A 171 -12.11 -21.42 17.19
CA SER A 171 -11.64 -22.75 16.72
C SER A 171 -10.60 -22.81 15.60
N PHE A 172 -9.86 -21.75 15.25
CA PHE A 172 -8.79 -21.89 14.26
C PHE A 172 -7.43 -21.48 14.83
N GLY A 173 -6.74 -22.46 15.42
CA GLY A 173 -5.29 -22.41 15.59
C GLY A 173 -4.64 -22.43 14.21
N LEU A 174 -4.24 -21.27 13.70
CA LEU A 174 -3.41 -21.16 12.50
C LEU A 174 -2.08 -21.85 12.79
N ASN A 175 -1.77 -22.85 12.00
CA ASN A 175 -0.49 -23.52 11.98
C ASN A 175 0.54 -22.53 11.41
N ASN A 176 1.18 -21.78 12.28
CA ASN A 176 2.04 -20.62 12.04
C ASN A 176 3.45 -21.03 11.56
N SER A 177 3.53 -22.05 10.66
CA SER A 177 4.81 -22.60 10.21
C SER A 177 5.56 -21.69 9.22
N TYR A 178 4.90 -20.70 8.63
CA TYR A 178 5.51 -19.81 7.61
C TYR A 178 6.05 -18.48 8.14
N LEU A 179 5.82 -18.14 9.44
CA LEU A 179 6.25 -16.86 10.01
C LEU A 179 7.44 -16.99 10.99
N ARG A 180 8.09 -18.15 11.11
CA ARG A 180 9.17 -18.39 12.09
C ARG A 180 10.60 -18.32 11.54
N THR A 181 10.85 -17.69 10.40
CA THR A 181 12.22 -17.56 9.86
C THR A 181 12.59 -16.12 9.53
N ALA A 182 12.36 -15.19 10.47
CA ALA A 182 12.97 -13.86 10.41
C ALA A 182 13.10 -13.31 11.85
N SER A 183 14.03 -13.85 12.60
CA SER A 183 14.62 -13.24 13.80
C SER A 183 16.13 -13.42 13.76
#